data_52681a47d37f0b2767a8fa0878b3d3e3
#
_entry.id   52681a47d37f0b2767a8fa0878b3d3e3
#
_cell.length_a   1.000
_cell.length_b   1.000
_cell.length_c   1.000
_cell.angle_alpha   90.00
_cell.angle_beta   90.00
_cell.angle_gamma   90.00
#
_symmetry.space_group_name_H-M   'P 1'
#
loop_
_entity.id
_entity.type
_entity.pdbx_description
1 polymer ?
#
loop_
_entity_poly.entity_id
_entity_poly.type
_entity_poly.pdbx_seq_one_letter_code
_entity_poly.pdbx_strand_id
1 'polypeptide(L)'
;MKPFFFEKGQHIGLQSSSNIRRDELEKRLSNVLRVEPKTIPGGPEICRTIGIVTGGAGDELKKAHEEGVDTFITGEGRHWTYALAEELGLNVFYGGHYATETFGVKALASLLSDKFNLPWQFIEYPTGL
;
A
#
# COMPACT_ATOMS: atom_id res chain seq x y z
N MET A 1 -4.71 -13.65 3.07
CA MET A 1 -4.69 -12.59 2.03
C MET A 1 -5.34 -13.14 0.76
N LYS A 2 -6.04 -12.32 0.01
CA LYS A 2 -6.64 -12.66 -1.29
C LYS A 2 -6.24 -11.62 -2.34
N PRO A 3 -6.30 -11.96 -3.65
CA PRO A 3 -6.11 -10.99 -4.73
C PRO A 3 -7.08 -9.82 -4.59
N PHE A 4 -6.60 -8.64 -4.95
CA PHE A 4 -7.33 -7.38 -4.81
C PHE A 4 -6.97 -6.45 -5.97
N PHE A 5 -7.85 -5.53 -6.30
CA PHE A 5 -7.65 -4.49 -7.26
C PHE A 5 -7.40 -5.02 -8.69
N PHE A 6 -8.48 -5.39 -9.36
CA PHE A 6 -8.39 -5.92 -10.72
C PHE A 6 -8.11 -4.81 -11.73
N GLU A 7 -7.00 -4.93 -12.47
CA GLU A 7 -6.55 -3.96 -13.45
C GLU A 7 -6.00 -4.68 -14.69
N LYS A 8 -6.44 -4.25 -15.89
CA LYS A 8 -5.93 -4.78 -17.17
C LYS A 8 -5.85 -6.30 -17.26
N GLY A 9 -6.85 -7.00 -16.74
CA GLY A 9 -6.93 -8.46 -16.83
C GLY A 9 -6.26 -9.23 -15.70
N GLN A 10 -5.72 -8.55 -14.67
CA GLN A 10 -5.08 -9.20 -13.52
C GLN A 10 -5.30 -8.42 -12.21
N HIS A 11 -5.12 -9.10 -11.09
CA HIS A 11 -5.07 -8.43 -9.80
C HIS A 11 -3.65 -7.92 -9.53
N ILE A 12 -3.54 -6.64 -9.16
CA ILE A 12 -2.26 -5.97 -8.90
C ILE A 12 -2.04 -5.65 -7.42
N GLY A 13 -2.97 -6.02 -6.55
CA GLY A 13 -2.93 -5.79 -5.12
C GLY A 13 -3.31 -7.01 -4.29
N LEU A 14 -3.24 -6.84 -2.99
CA LEU A 14 -3.61 -7.83 -1.99
C LEU A 14 -4.58 -7.25 -0.99
N GLN A 15 -5.55 -8.06 -0.54
CA GLN A 15 -6.50 -7.71 0.50
C GLN A 15 -6.40 -8.70 1.67
N SER A 16 -6.54 -8.19 2.88
CA SER A 16 -6.54 -9.01 4.09
C SER A 16 -7.56 -8.52 5.11
N SER A 17 -8.21 -9.44 5.80
CA SER A 17 -8.94 -9.11 7.02
C SER A 17 -7.97 -8.80 8.15
N SER A 18 -8.35 -7.88 9.02
CA SER A 18 -7.55 -7.41 10.15
C SER A 18 -8.44 -7.04 11.33
N ASN A 19 -7.84 -6.72 12.44
CA ASN A 19 -8.49 -6.09 13.60
C ASN A 19 -7.45 -5.20 14.30
N ILE A 20 -6.84 -4.30 13.51
CA ILE A 20 -5.77 -3.43 13.97
C ILE A 20 -6.26 -1.99 14.12
N ARG A 21 -5.83 -1.30 15.15
CA ARG A 21 -6.07 0.14 15.27
C ARG A 21 -5.30 0.90 14.20
N ARG A 22 -5.90 1.98 13.68
CA ARG A 22 -5.30 2.83 12.65
C ARG A 22 -3.93 3.38 13.05
N ASP A 23 -3.78 3.85 14.29
CA ASP A 23 -2.52 4.37 14.82
C ASP A 23 -1.42 3.29 14.94
N GLU A 24 -1.81 2.06 15.27
CA GLU A 24 -0.89 0.92 15.31
C GLU A 24 -0.46 0.51 13.89
N LEU A 25 -1.40 0.52 12.93
CA LEU A 25 -1.10 0.23 11.53
C LEU A 25 -0.12 1.26 10.96
N GLU A 26 -0.34 2.56 11.25
CA GLU A 26 0.57 3.64 10.85
C GLU A 26 2.00 3.43 11.35
N LYS A 27 2.16 3.08 12.64
CA LYS A 27 3.46 2.76 13.22
C LYS A 27 4.12 1.57 12.53
N ARG A 28 3.36 0.51 12.25
CA ARG A 28 3.89 -0.66 11.53
C ARG A 28 4.33 -0.31 10.13
N LEU A 29 3.54 0.48 9.40
CA LEU A 29 3.90 0.96 8.07
C LEU A 29 5.17 1.81 8.11
N SER A 30 5.27 2.75 9.05
CA SER A 30 6.47 3.59 9.22
C SER A 30 7.73 2.73 9.44
N ASN A 31 7.65 1.71 10.29
CA ASN A 31 8.76 0.81 10.55
C ASN A 31 9.18 -0.01 9.32
N VAL A 32 8.20 -0.53 8.57
CA VAL A 32 8.46 -1.39 7.41
C VAL A 32 8.95 -0.59 6.20
N LEU A 33 8.33 0.55 5.94
CA LEU A 33 8.66 1.43 4.81
C LEU A 33 9.87 2.30 5.07
N ARG A 34 10.25 2.49 6.35
CA ARG A 34 11.29 3.43 6.81
C ARG A 34 11.02 4.88 6.41
N VAL A 35 9.76 5.21 6.19
CA VAL A 35 9.25 6.56 5.98
C VAL A 35 7.94 6.70 6.76
N GLU A 36 7.61 7.91 7.18
CA GLU A 36 6.35 8.19 7.84
C GLU A 36 5.25 8.31 6.77
N PRO A 37 4.23 7.44 6.78
CA PRO A 37 3.16 7.53 5.79
C PRO A 37 2.31 8.77 6.03
N LYS A 38 1.80 9.36 4.94
CA LYS A 38 0.75 10.39 5.05
C LYS A 38 -0.59 9.68 5.22
N THR A 39 -1.26 9.94 6.34
CA THR A 39 -2.52 9.28 6.69
C THR A 39 -3.71 10.20 6.47
N ILE A 40 -4.74 9.68 5.79
CA ILE A 40 -6.07 10.28 5.70
C ILE A 40 -7.01 9.44 6.57
N PRO A 41 -7.48 9.93 7.72
CA PRO A 41 -8.28 9.16 8.67
C PRO A 41 -9.78 9.23 8.36
N GLY A 42 -10.17 8.99 7.11
CA GLY A 42 -11.57 9.06 6.66
C GLY A 42 -12.43 7.88 7.09
N GLY A 43 -11.82 6.74 7.42
CA GLY A 43 -12.51 5.50 7.78
C GLY A 43 -12.53 5.20 9.29
N PRO A 44 -12.89 3.96 9.66
CA PRO A 44 -13.03 3.56 11.05
C PRO A 44 -11.67 3.55 11.79
N GLU A 45 -11.74 3.67 13.13
CA GLU A 45 -10.56 3.59 13.99
C GLU A 45 -9.92 2.20 13.98
N ILE A 46 -10.74 1.16 13.83
CA ILE A 46 -10.29 -0.22 13.68
C ILE A 46 -10.33 -0.60 12.20
N CYS A 47 -9.18 -0.84 11.61
CA CYS A 47 -9.03 -1.30 10.24
C CYS A 47 -9.38 -2.79 10.17
N ARG A 48 -10.48 -3.13 9.49
CA ARG A 48 -11.00 -4.50 9.40
C ARG A 48 -10.67 -5.17 8.08
N THR A 49 -10.69 -4.40 7.00
CA THR A 49 -10.41 -4.90 5.65
C THR A 49 -9.42 -3.97 4.97
N ILE A 50 -8.18 -4.43 4.89
CA ILE A 50 -7.06 -3.65 4.38
C ILE A 50 -6.75 -4.10 2.95
N GLY A 51 -6.76 -3.15 2.01
CA GLY A 51 -6.29 -3.34 0.63
C GLY A 51 -4.95 -2.66 0.43
N ILE A 52 -4.04 -3.30 -0.30
CA ILE A 52 -2.70 -2.78 -0.59
C ILE A 52 -2.45 -2.84 -2.10
N VAL A 53 -2.08 -1.69 -2.67
CA VAL A 53 -1.54 -1.56 -4.04
C VAL A 53 -0.33 -0.64 -3.97
N THR A 54 0.81 -1.09 -4.43
CA THR A 54 2.05 -0.30 -4.42
C THR A 54 2.04 0.80 -5.48
N GLY A 55 2.93 1.78 -5.37
CA GLY A 55 3.06 2.86 -6.36
C GLY A 55 1.92 3.89 -6.33
N GLY A 56 1.45 4.33 -7.47
CA GLY A 56 0.57 5.49 -7.63
C GLY A 56 -0.93 5.19 -7.76
N ALA A 57 -1.51 4.30 -6.97
CA ALA A 57 -2.94 3.96 -7.05
C ALA A 57 -3.88 4.89 -6.27
N GLY A 58 -3.40 6.02 -5.76
CA GLY A 58 -4.21 6.92 -4.93
C GLY A 58 -5.39 7.59 -5.63
N ASP A 59 -5.37 7.71 -6.94
CA ASP A 59 -6.49 8.27 -7.72
C ASP A 59 -7.69 7.30 -7.81
N GLU A 60 -7.52 6.04 -7.42
CA GLU A 60 -8.47 4.95 -7.59
C GLU A 60 -9.21 4.57 -6.29
N LEU A 61 -9.39 5.53 -5.36
CA LEU A 61 -10.02 5.28 -4.05
C LEU A 61 -11.45 4.73 -4.18
N LYS A 62 -12.22 5.17 -5.18
CA LYS A 62 -13.58 4.66 -5.43
C LYS A 62 -13.55 3.16 -5.70
N LYS A 63 -12.65 2.72 -6.57
CA LYS A 63 -12.49 1.30 -6.91
C LYS A 63 -12.07 0.49 -5.70
N ALA A 64 -11.12 0.98 -4.89
CA ALA A 64 -10.72 0.32 -3.65
C ALA A 64 -11.91 0.16 -2.70
N HIS A 65 -12.70 1.22 -2.52
CA HIS A 65 -13.92 1.19 -1.69
C HIS A 65 -14.97 0.21 -2.23
N GLU A 66 -15.23 0.19 -3.54
CA GLU A 66 -16.17 -0.72 -4.20
C GLU A 66 -15.78 -2.20 -4.04
N GLU A 67 -14.48 -2.49 -3.95
CA GLU A 67 -13.94 -3.81 -3.64
C GLU A 67 -14.02 -4.18 -2.14
N GLY A 68 -14.60 -3.30 -1.31
CA GLY A 68 -15.00 -3.59 0.07
C GLY A 68 -13.91 -3.42 1.11
N VAL A 69 -12.90 -2.59 0.86
CA VAL A 69 -11.92 -2.23 1.90
C VAL A 69 -12.37 -1.00 2.69
N ASP A 70 -12.06 -0.97 3.98
CA ASP A 70 -12.21 0.21 4.85
C ASP A 70 -10.89 0.97 5.03
N THR A 71 -9.80 0.37 4.58
CA THR A 71 -8.45 0.91 4.69
C THR A 71 -7.66 0.57 3.43
N PHE A 72 -7.12 1.59 2.77
CA PHE A 72 -6.33 1.45 1.55
C PHE A 72 -4.91 1.96 1.76
N ILE A 73 -3.93 1.13 1.41
CA ILE A 73 -2.51 1.44 1.49
C ILE A 73 -1.95 1.49 0.07
N THR A 74 -1.36 2.62 -0.29
CA THR A 74 -0.70 2.81 -1.58
C THR A 74 0.50 3.76 -1.45
N GLY A 75 1.23 4.02 -2.53
CA GLY A 75 2.41 4.87 -2.43
C GLY A 75 2.10 6.35 -2.41
N GLU A 76 1.24 6.84 -3.29
CA GLU A 76 0.92 8.25 -3.42
C GLU A 76 -0.48 8.50 -3.97
N GLY A 77 -0.97 9.72 -3.78
CA GLY A 77 -2.24 10.21 -4.30
C GLY A 77 -2.27 11.72 -4.38
N ARG A 78 -3.23 12.26 -5.14
CA ARG A 78 -3.39 13.68 -5.37
C ARG A 78 -4.14 14.38 -4.23
N HIS A 79 -4.01 15.70 -4.14
CA HIS A 79 -4.64 16.51 -3.10
C HIS A 79 -6.15 16.26 -2.93
N TRP A 80 -6.91 16.15 -4.02
CA TRP A 80 -8.36 15.96 -3.99
C TRP A 80 -8.79 14.62 -3.37
N THR A 81 -7.89 13.64 -3.31
CA THR A 81 -8.17 12.32 -2.71
C THR A 81 -8.44 12.40 -1.21
N TYR A 82 -8.01 13.48 -0.55
CA TYR A 82 -8.30 13.70 0.87
C TYR A 82 -9.81 13.79 1.12
N ALA A 83 -10.49 14.73 0.46
CA ALA A 83 -11.93 14.90 0.59
C ALA A 83 -12.69 13.63 0.16
N LEU A 84 -12.26 13.01 -0.94
CA LEU A 84 -12.88 11.78 -1.42
C LEU A 84 -12.76 10.63 -0.40
N ALA A 85 -11.62 10.47 0.26
CA ALA A 85 -11.44 9.45 1.29
C ALA A 85 -12.39 9.66 2.48
N GLU A 86 -12.59 10.92 2.90
CA GLU A 86 -13.56 11.27 3.95
C GLU A 86 -15.00 10.96 3.51
N GLU A 87 -15.38 11.33 2.29
CA GLU A 87 -16.72 11.05 1.73
C GLU A 87 -17.01 9.55 1.61
N LEU A 88 -15.99 8.75 1.27
CA LEU A 88 -16.11 7.30 1.15
C LEU A 88 -16.03 6.57 2.51
N GLY A 89 -15.66 7.25 3.58
CA GLY A 89 -15.41 6.60 4.87
C GLY A 89 -14.19 5.67 4.85
N LEU A 90 -13.16 6.04 4.11
CA LEU A 90 -11.98 5.21 3.83
C LEU A 90 -10.73 5.76 4.53
N ASN A 91 -10.03 4.92 5.31
CA ASN A 91 -8.68 5.25 5.72
C ASN A 91 -7.72 5.09 4.54
N VAL A 92 -6.82 6.05 4.34
CA VAL A 92 -5.80 5.95 3.28
C VAL A 92 -4.42 6.23 3.88
N PHE A 93 -3.46 5.39 3.51
CA PHE A 93 -2.05 5.54 3.87
C PHE A 93 -1.21 5.66 2.60
N TYR A 94 -0.56 6.81 2.44
CA TYR A 94 0.41 7.05 1.37
C TYR A 94 1.82 6.80 1.89
N GLY A 95 2.38 5.65 1.56
CA GLY A 95 3.66 5.18 2.06
C GLY A 95 4.89 5.58 1.24
N GLY A 96 4.71 6.42 0.21
CA GLY A 96 5.74 6.79 -0.76
C GLY A 96 5.78 5.85 -1.97
N HIS A 97 5.78 6.41 -3.18
CA HIS A 97 5.79 5.62 -4.43
C HIS A 97 7.00 4.68 -4.46
N TYR A 98 8.20 5.26 -4.37
CA TYR A 98 9.45 4.52 -4.34
C TYR A 98 9.47 3.46 -3.21
N ALA A 99 9.14 3.85 -1.98
CA ALA A 99 9.25 2.96 -0.82
C ALA A 99 8.37 1.72 -0.96
N THR A 100 7.12 1.89 -1.43
CA THR A 100 6.17 0.78 -1.61
C THR A 100 6.54 -0.16 -2.75
N GLU A 101 7.27 0.29 -3.78
CA GLU A 101 7.67 -0.53 -4.92
C GLU A 101 8.97 -1.32 -4.72
N THR A 102 9.75 -1.02 -3.68
CA THR A 102 11.02 -1.75 -3.43
C THR A 102 10.83 -3.22 -3.06
N PHE A 103 9.67 -3.60 -2.51
CA PHE A 103 9.41 -4.97 -2.04
C PHE A 103 9.42 -6.00 -3.17
N GLY A 104 8.75 -5.69 -4.28
CA GLY A 104 8.64 -6.59 -5.41
C GLY A 104 10.00 -6.92 -6.02
N VAL A 105 10.82 -5.91 -6.28
CA VAL A 105 12.15 -6.08 -6.88
C VAL A 105 13.11 -6.80 -5.93
N LYS A 106 13.04 -6.54 -4.61
CA LYS A 106 13.83 -7.24 -3.60
C LYS A 106 13.44 -8.73 -3.51
N ALA A 107 12.14 -9.02 -3.52
CA ALA A 107 11.64 -10.39 -3.52
C ALA A 107 12.06 -11.17 -4.77
N LEU A 108 11.97 -10.54 -5.95
CA LEU A 108 12.44 -11.15 -7.20
C LEU A 108 13.95 -11.41 -7.17
N ALA A 109 14.75 -10.45 -6.70
CA ALA A 109 16.20 -10.61 -6.58
C ALA A 109 16.57 -11.76 -5.65
N SER A 110 15.89 -11.91 -4.50
CA SER A 110 16.08 -13.03 -3.59
C SER A 110 15.74 -14.35 -4.25
N LEU A 111 14.60 -14.44 -4.94
CA LEU A 111 14.19 -15.65 -5.66
C LEU A 111 15.20 -16.08 -6.74
N LEU A 112 15.72 -15.11 -7.51
CA LEU A 112 16.74 -15.38 -8.53
C LEU A 112 18.07 -15.80 -7.90
N SER A 113 18.46 -15.17 -6.78
CA SER A 113 19.64 -15.54 -6.01
C SER A 113 19.56 -17.00 -5.56
N ASP A 114 18.46 -17.39 -4.95
CA ASP A 114 18.25 -18.75 -4.45
C ASP A 114 18.25 -19.78 -5.59
N LYS A 115 17.59 -19.44 -6.72
CA LYS A 115 17.44 -20.36 -7.85
C LYS A 115 18.73 -20.55 -8.64
N PHE A 116 19.53 -19.52 -8.80
CA PHE A 116 20.70 -19.50 -9.67
C PHE A 116 22.03 -19.36 -8.93
N ASN A 117 21.99 -19.31 -7.59
CA ASN A 117 23.16 -19.09 -6.73
C ASN A 117 23.96 -17.83 -7.13
N LEU A 118 23.25 -16.73 -7.40
CA LEU A 118 23.83 -15.46 -7.78
C LEU A 118 23.80 -14.46 -6.59
N PRO A 119 24.89 -13.82 -6.24
CA PRO A 119 24.86 -12.75 -5.25
C PRO A 119 24.07 -11.55 -5.80
N TRP A 120 23.32 -10.87 -4.92
CA TRP A 120 22.62 -9.64 -5.30
C TRP A 120 22.79 -8.57 -4.23
N GLN A 121 22.59 -7.32 -4.63
CA GLN A 121 22.61 -6.16 -3.76
C GLN A 121 21.51 -5.19 -4.20
N PHE A 122 20.76 -4.66 -3.24
CA PHE A 122 19.85 -3.56 -3.49
C PHE A 122 20.55 -2.23 -3.23
N ILE A 123 20.55 -1.35 -4.24
CA ILE A 123 21.12 -0.01 -4.14
C ILE A 123 19.97 0.96 -3.85
N GLU A 124 19.93 1.49 -2.65
CA GLU A 124 18.94 2.49 -2.25
C GLU A 124 19.18 3.81 -3.00
N TYR A 125 18.12 4.29 -3.67
CA TYR A 125 18.13 5.61 -4.32
C TYR A 125 16.74 6.26 -4.20
N PRO A 126 16.37 6.71 -2.98
CA PRO A 126 15.03 7.26 -2.74
C PRO A 126 14.83 8.56 -3.52
N THR A 127 13.69 8.67 -4.20
CA THR A 127 13.30 9.86 -4.96
C THR A 127 12.66 10.94 -4.09
N GLY A 128 12.18 10.57 -2.90
CA GLY A 128 11.40 11.45 -2.03
C GLY A 128 9.92 11.58 -2.43
N LEU A 129 9.48 10.79 -3.41
CA LEU A 129 8.09 10.71 -3.87
C LEU A 129 7.43 9.42 -3.39
#